data_0435299fd80f5f097a008c5658d49e2f
#
_entry.id   0435299fd80f5f097a008c5658d49e2f
#
_cell.length_a   1.000
_cell.length_b   1.000
_cell.length_c   1.000
_cell.angle_alpha   90.00
_cell.angle_beta   90.00
_cell.angle_gamma   90.00
#
_symmetry.space_group_name_H-M   'P 1'
#
loop_
_entity.id
_entity.type
_entity.pdbx_description
1 polymer ?
#
loop_
_entity_poly.entity_id
_entity_poly.type
_entity_poly.pdbx_seq_one_letter_code
_entity_poly.pdbx_strand_id
1 'polypeptide(L)'
;MFFVIFASPAKAELRKWEFVNPADLEIKAWPEKPEIIAGETATFTIQIRNRTDKTVDIFYPTGQHWDYAVFHGNTQIYRWSQGLRWEEAPHSIPLRVGQPITYQMSWQSRDRLNCPLPQGVYRIHAMVMTKPRHLVSNTFSIRLLPPEVKKTEVIQVGLNSFFEIELPRFAGIQELDWQIMYEYNDNRIAIHDLRKHADKLVLIFKAKRTGHVNFHLFARRDTMKFEESTERRSYRIEVK
;
A
#
# COMPACT_ATOMS: atom_id res chain seq x y z
N MET A 1 -18.72 65.06 -20.34
CA MET A 1 -17.75 64.91 -19.29
C MET A 1 -18.23 63.71 -18.44
N PHE A 2 -17.70 62.49 -18.75
CA PHE A 2 -18.09 61.26 -18.05
C PHE A 2 -17.12 61.02 -16.90
N PHE A 3 -17.60 61.02 -15.66
CA PHE A 3 -16.82 60.58 -14.50
C PHE A 3 -16.91 59.08 -14.40
N VAL A 4 -15.79 58.40 -14.63
CA VAL A 4 -15.62 56.97 -14.30
C VAL A 4 -15.19 56.89 -12.85
N ILE A 5 -16.10 56.45 -11.99
CA ILE A 5 -15.79 56.15 -10.59
C ILE A 5 -15.12 54.77 -10.58
N PHE A 6 -13.78 54.74 -10.36
CA PHE A 6 -13.09 53.50 -10.05
C PHE A 6 -13.46 53.08 -8.62
N ALA A 7 -14.24 52.03 -8.53
CA ALA A 7 -14.42 51.37 -7.25
C ALA A 7 -13.05 50.81 -6.78
N SER A 8 -12.60 51.31 -5.63
CA SER A 8 -11.39 50.82 -4.97
C SER A 8 -11.56 49.33 -4.70
N PRO A 9 -10.57 48.47 -5.05
CA PRO A 9 -10.66 47.06 -4.72
C PRO A 9 -10.76 46.94 -3.19
N ALA A 10 -11.84 46.31 -2.72
CA ALA A 10 -12.01 45.99 -1.33
C ALA A 10 -10.72 45.27 -0.85
N LYS A 11 -10.04 45.82 0.17
CA LYS A 11 -8.93 45.17 0.82
C LYS A 11 -9.41 43.78 1.25
N ALA A 12 -8.94 42.75 0.56
CA ALA A 12 -9.11 41.38 0.99
C ALA A 12 -8.48 41.32 2.37
N GLU A 13 -9.27 41.27 3.43
CA GLU A 13 -8.80 41.00 4.76
C GLU A 13 -8.07 39.65 4.68
N LEU A 14 -6.75 39.68 4.87
CA LEU A 14 -5.94 38.49 5.05
C LEU A 14 -6.52 37.78 6.28
N ARG A 15 -7.34 36.75 6.04
CA ARG A 15 -7.86 35.91 7.12
C ARG A 15 -6.65 35.41 7.89
N LYS A 16 -6.53 35.82 9.15
CA LYS A 16 -5.51 35.33 10.06
C LYS A 16 -5.90 33.89 10.38
N TRP A 17 -5.19 32.94 9.79
CA TRP A 17 -5.41 31.53 10.02
C TRP A 17 -5.05 31.21 11.46
N GLU A 18 -6.03 30.91 12.31
CA GLU A 18 -5.80 30.37 13.64
C GLU A 18 -5.55 28.88 13.52
N PHE A 19 -4.33 28.47 13.86
CA PHE A 19 -3.99 27.06 13.86
C PHE A 19 -4.50 26.38 15.14
N VAL A 20 -5.19 25.26 14.96
CA VAL A 20 -5.63 24.45 16.09
C VAL A 20 -4.42 23.92 16.88
N ASN A 21 -4.52 23.95 18.21
CA ASN A 21 -3.53 23.29 19.05
C ASN A 21 -3.67 21.76 18.89
N PRO A 22 -2.60 21.03 18.53
CA PRO A 22 -2.66 19.57 18.41
C PRO A 22 -3.16 18.84 19.66
N ALA A 23 -2.96 19.43 20.85
CA ALA A 23 -3.45 18.85 22.10
C ALA A 23 -4.99 18.86 22.22
N ASP A 24 -5.64 19.74 21.45
CA ASP A 24 -7.10 19.84 21.38
C ASP A 24 -7.74 18.76 20.50
N LEU A 25 -6.92 17.99 19.82
CA LEU A 25 -7.34 16.94 18.89
C LEU A 25 -6.95 15.56 19.39
N GLU A 26 -7.83 14.61 19.15
CA GLU A 26 -7.51 13.19 19.23
C GLU A 26 -7.48 12.62 17.83
N ILE A 27 -6.35 12.00 17.47
CA ILE A 27 -6.19 11.35 16.15
C ILE A 27 -5.92 9.88 16.38
N LYS A 28 -6.79 9.03 15.82
CA LYS A 28 -6.68 7.59 15.87
C LYS A 28 -6.73 7.01 14.48
N ALA A 29 -5.99 5.91 14.29
CA ALA A 29 -6.09 5.11 13.08
C ALA A 29 -6.14 3.62 13.45
N TRP A 30 -6.90 2.85 12.67
CA TRP A 30 -7.04 1.41 12.86
C TRP A 30 -7.36 0.73 11.53
N PRO A 31 -6.93 -0.52 11.35
CA PRO A 31 -7.29 -1.30 10.18
C PRO A 31 -8.72 -1.84 10.30
N GLU A 32 -9.39 -2.02 9.18
CA GLU A 32 -10.67 -2.75 9.13
C GLU A 32 -10.47 -4.22 9.52
N LYS A 33 -9.37 -4.81 9.00
CA LYS A 33 -8.91 -6.16 9.33
C LYS A 33 -7.44 -6.10 9.75
N PRO A 34 -7.06 -6.64 10.92
CA PRO A 34 -5.67 -6.67 11.36
C PRO A 34 -4.83 -7.69 10.56
N GLU A 35 -5.48 -8.62 9.87
CA GLU A 35 -4.87 -9.64 9.02
C GLU A 35 -5.57 -9.70 7.68
N ILE A 36 -4.79 -9.75 6.61
CA ILE A 36 -5.26 -9.92 5.22
C ILE A 36 -4.33 -10.89 4.49
N ILE A 37 -4.79 -11.47 3.41
CA ILE A 37 -3.95 -12.28 2.56
C ILE A 37 -2.96 -11.37 1.81
N ALA A 38 -1.70 -11.79 1.69
CA ALA A 38 -0.69 -11.04 0.94
C ALA A 38 -1.18 -10.77 -0.48
N GLY A 39 -1.20 -9.49 -0.84
CA GLY A 39 -1.71 -9.00 -2.11
C GLY A 39 -3.15 -8.56 -2.13
N GLU A 40 -3.92 -8.80 -1.08
CA GLU A 40 -5.20 -8.15 -0.90
C GLU A 40 -5.04 -6.68 -0.53
N THR A 41 -6.12 -5.93 -0.70
CA THR A 41 -6.17 -4.53 -0.29
C THR A 41 -6.50 -4.44 1.19
N ALA A 42 -5.60 -3.83 1.96
CA ALA A 42 -5.89 -3.41 3.32
C ALA A 42 -6.67 -2.12 3.32
N THR A 43 -7.78 -2.08 4.06
CA THR A 43 -8.54 -0.87 4.33
C THR A 43 -8.33 -0.44 5.77
N PHE A 44 -8.17 0.84 6.01
CA PHE A 44 -8.01 1.41 7.35
C PHE A 44 -8.57 2.81 7.43
N THR A 45 -8.83 3.24 8.65
CA THR A 45 -9.51 4.50 8.95
C THR A 45 -8.59 5.41 9.75
N ILE A 46 -8.58 6.71 9.43
CA ILE A 46 -8.13 7.78 10.33
C ILE A 46 -9.36 8.52 10.83
N GLN A 47 -9.42 8.76 12.11
CA GLN A 47 -10.45 9.59 12.73
C GLN A 47 -9.82 10.72 13.53
N ILE A 48 -10.37 11.92 13.35
CA ILE A 48 -9.98 13.14 14.07
C ILE A 48 -11.16 13.55 14.93
N ARG A 49 -10.96 13.66 16.23
CA ARG A 49 -11.96 14.13 17.19
C ARG A 49 -11.51 15.42 17.86
N ASN A 50 -12.46 16.32 18.04
CA ASN A 50 -12.30 17.52 18.84
C ASN A 50 -12.45 17.16 20.33
N ARG A 51 -11.46 17.51 21.14
CA ARG A 51 -11.45 17.30 22.60
C ARG A 51 -11.93 18.52 23.40
N THR A 52 -12.16 19.62 22.70
CA THR A 52 -12.64 20.85 23.32
C THR A 52 -14.16 20.90 23.36
N ASP A 53 -14.70 21.90 24.03
CA ASP A 53 -16.14 22.18 24.16
C ASP A 53 -16.69 23.13 23.07
N LYS A 54 -15.85 23.54 22.12
CA LYS A 54 -16.20 24.45 21.02
C LYS A 54 -15.68 23.93 19.67
N THR A 55 -16.27 24.39 18.57
CA THR A 55 -15.80 24.09 17.24
C THR A 55 -14.38 24.62 17.03
N VAL A 56 -13.50 23.82 16.45
CA VAL A 56 -12.15 24.19 16.04
C VAL A 56 -11.99 24.01 14.53
N ASP A 57 -11.19 24.86 13.90
CA ASP A 57 -10.93 24.79 12.47
C ASP A 57 -9.60 24.08 12.21
N ILE A 58 -9.63 23.01 11.40
CA ILE A 58 -8.44 22.30 10.95
C ILE A 58 -7.99 22.91 9.65
N PHE A 59 -6.79 23.50 9.62
CA PHE A 59 -6.23 24.13 8.45
C PHE A 59 -5.42 23.17 7.60
N TYR A 60 -5.76 23.05 6.32
CA TYR A 60 -5.05 22.29 5.29
C TYR A 60 -4.39 23.26 4.30
N PRO A 61 -3.06 23.16 4.09
CA PRO A 61 -2.35 24.06 3.16
C PRO A 61 -2.58 23.73 1.69
N THR A 62 -3.02 22.51 1.42
CA THR A 62 -3.24 21.97 0.08
C THR A 62 -4.50 21.11 0.04
N GLY A 63 -4.88 20.61 -1.14
CA GLY A 63 -5.94 19.61 -1.26
C GLY A 63 -5.64 18.25 -0.62
N GLN A 64 -4.43 18.03 -0.12
CA GLN A 64 -4.06 16.80 0.60
C GLN A 64 -4.47 16.91 2.07
N HIS A 65 -5.45 16.09 2.48
CA HIS A 65 -5.91 16.07 3.87
C HIS A 65 -5.18 15.04 4.74
N TRP A 66 -4.73 13.98 4.15
CA TRP A 66 -4.11 12.85 4.84
C TRP A 66 -2.99 12.22 4.02
N ASP A 67 -2.18 11.42 4.69
CA ASP A 67 -1.12 10.60 4.10
C ASP A 67 -0.90 9.36 4.98
N TYR A 68 -0.20 8.37 4.44
CA TYR A 68 0.30 7.27 5.25
C TYR A 68 1.59 6.71 4.69
N ALA A 69 2.38 6.13 5.58
CA ALA A 69 3.60 5.40 5.25
C ALA A 69 3.53 4.00 5.83
N VAL A 70 4.06 3.03 5.08
CA VAL A 70 4.14 1.62 5.47
C VAL A 70 5.58 1.24 5.71
N PHE A 71 5.82 0.53 6.81
CA PHE A 71 7.15 0.11 7.26
C PHE A 71 7.21 -1.41 7.43
N HIS A 72 8.33 -1.99 6.99
CA HIS A 72 8.73 -3.34 7.34
C HIS A 72 10.00 -3.25 8.22
N GLY A 73 9.89 -3.71 9.47
CA GLY A 73 10.90 -3.38 10.47
C GLY A 73 11.03 -1.86 10.65
N ASN A 74 12.22 -1.31 10.44
CA ASN A 74 12.48 0.13 10.51
C ASN A 74 12.57 0.81 9.12
N THR A 75 12.36 0.05 8.04
CA THR A 75 12.48 0.57 6.68
C THR A 75 11.12 0.98 6.16
N GLN A 76 10.99 2.24 5.68
CA GLN A 76 9.82 2.69 4.95
C GLN A 76 9.85 2.06 3.54
N ILE A 77 8.83 1.26 3.24
CA ILE A 77 8.71 0.54 1.97
C ILE A 77 7.70 1.15 1.01
N TYR A 78 6.77 1.94 1.56
CA TYR A 78 5.72 2.61 0.78
C TYR A 78 5.31 3.92 1.45
N ARG A 79 4.93 4.90 0.64
CA ARG A 79 4.23 6.11 1.07
C ARG A 79 3.20 6.50 0.03
N TRP A 80 1.96 6.71 0.45
CA TRP A 80 0.85 6.97 -0.46
C TRP A 80 1.04 8.23 -1.30
N SER A 81 1.51 9.31 -0.71
CA SER A 81 1.71 10.59 -1.41
C SER A 81 2.95 10.63 -2.30
N GLN A 82 3.78 9.59 -2.31
CA GLN A 82 5.03 9.59 -3.06
C GLN A 82 4.78 9.70 -4.57
N GLY A 83 5.31 10.76 -5.18
CA GLY A 83 5.13 11.05 -6.62
C GLY A 83 3.83 11.78 -6.96
N LEU A 84 2.93 12.01 -6.00
CA LEU A 84 1.73 12.81 -6.19
C LEU A 84 2.05 14.30 -6.02
N ARG A 85 1.34 15.13 -6.77
CA ARG A 85 1.36 16.60 -6.64
C ARG A 85 -0.02 17.07 -6.21
N TRP A 86 -0.05 18.08 -5.37
CA TRP A 86 -1.27 18.65 -4.82
C TRP A 86 -1.37 20.11 -5.18
N GLU A 87 -2.57 20.54 -5.52
CA GLU A 87 -2.83 21.95 -5.73
C GLU A 87 -2.66 22.72 -4.41
N GLU A 88 -2.07 23.90 -4.48
CA GLU A 88 -2.02 24.85 -3.39
C GLU A 88 -3.41 25.52 -3.24
N ALA A 89 -4.28 24.85 -2.49
CA ALA A 89 -5.64 25.30 -2.20
C ALA A 89 -5.85 25.35 -0.68
N PRO A 90 -5.28 26.35 0.02
CA PRO A 90 -5.41 26.45 1.47
C PRO A 90 -6.86 26.65 1.90
N HIS A 91 -7.32 25.85 2.85
CA HIS A 91 -8.68 25.90 3.37
C HIS A 91 -8.75 25.36 4.79
N SER A 92 -9.86 25.63 5.46
CA SER A 92 -10.14 25.07 6.78
C SER A 92 -11.41 24.24 6.76
N ILE A 93 -11.41 23.19 7.58
CA ILE A 93 -12.58 22.34 7.82
C ILE A 93 -12.97 22.47 9.29
N PRO A 94 -14.21 22.90 9.60
CA PRO A 94 -14.67 22.99 10.97
C PRO A 94 -14.88 21.60 11.58
N LEU A 95 -14.23 21.33 12.70
CA LEU A 95 -14.40 20.11 13.48
C LEU A 95 -15.28 20.43 14.70
N ARG A 96 -16.53 20.03 14.61
CA ARG A 96 -17.53 20.27 15.65
C ARG A 96 -17.36 19.32 16.83
N VAL A 97 -17.81 19.75 17.99
CA VAL A 97 -17.87 18.91 19.18
C VAL A 97 -18.75 17.68 18.92
N GLY A 98 -18.24 16.50 19.24
CA GLY A 98 -18.97 15.24 19.06
C GLY A 98 -19.11 14.73 17.63
N GLN A 99 -18.65 15.50 16.63
CA GLN A 99 -18.69 15.11 15.20
C GLN A 99 -17.28 14.87 14.67
N PRO A 100 -16.79 13.64 14.65
CA PRO A 100 -15.46 13.35 14.14
C PRO A 100 -15.39 13.49 12.61
N ILE A 101 -14.23 13.89 12.11
CA ILE A 101 -13.88 13.76 10.70
C ILE A 101 -13.21 12.39 10.51
N THR A 102 -13.65 11.65 9.50
CA THR A 102 -13.18 10.29 9.25
C THR A 102 -12.74 10.18 7.80
N TYR A 103 -11.53 9.65 7.59
CA TYR A 103 -10.97 9.30 6.28
C TYR A 103 -10.78 7.81 6.20
N GLN A 104 -11.24 7.23 5.10
CA GLN A 104 -10.99 5.83 4.78
C GLN A 104 -9.89 5.74 3.72
N MET A 105 -8.94 4.86 3.93
CA MET A 105 -7.79 4.69 3.07
C MET A 105 -7.61 3.22 2.71
N SER A 106 -6.90 2.98 1.61
CA SER A 106 -6.58 1.64 1.16
C SER A 106 -5.11 1.52 0.76
N TRP A 107 -4.55 0.32 1.00
CA TRP A 107 -3.21 -0.04 0.60
C TRP A 107 -3.22 -1.43 -0.03
N GLN A 108 -2.70 -1.54 -1.24
CA GLN A 108 -2.71 -2.79 -2.03
C GLN A 108 -1.65 -3.81 -1.61
N SER A 109 -1.12 -3.75 -0.38
CA SER A 109 -0.01 -4.58 0.11
C SER A 109 1.18 -4.66 -0.85
N ARG A 110 1.57 -3.50 -1.39
CA ARG A 110 2.69 -3.34 -2.34
C ARG A 110 3.70 -2.33 -1.83
N ASP A 111 4.92 -2.46 -2.31
CA ASP A 111 5.97 -1.48 -2.08
C ASP A 111 5.89 -0.29 -3.06
N ARG A 112 6.86 0.64 -2.96
CA ARG A 112 6.98 1.82 -3.81
C ARG A 112 7.21 1.51 -5.30
N LEU A 113 7.71 0.32 -5.62
CA LEU A 113 7.93 -0.15 -6.99
C LEU A 113 6.73 -0.94 -7.53
N ASN A 114 5.62 -0.91 -6.79
CA ASN A 114 4.40 -1.67 -7.08
C ASN A 114 4.61 -3.20 -7.05
N CYS A 115 5.66 -3.68 -6.37
CA CYS A 115 5.89 -5.10 -6.18
C CYS A 115 5.05 -5.63 -5.01
N PRO A 116 4.39 -6.80 -5.14
CA PRO A 116 3.69 -7.45 -4.04
C PRO A 116 4.63 -7.71 -2.87
N LEU A 117 4.14 -7.47 -1.66
CA LEU A 117 4.92 -7.70 -0.46
C LEU A 117 4.74 -9.13 0.04
N PRO A 118 5.80 -9.73 0.62
CA PRO A 118 5.72 -11.05 1.22
C PRO A 118 4.85 -11.04 2.48
N GLN A 119 4.50 -12.24 2.94
CA GLN A 119 3.90 -12.41 4.27
C GLN A 119 4.76 -11.76 5.35
N GLY A 120 4.14 -11.20 6.36
CA GLY A 120 4.85 -10.51 7.44
C GLY A 120 4.00 -9.50 8.18
N VAL A 121 4.61 -8.80 9.14
CA VAL A 121 3.95 -7.73 9.89
C VAL A 121 4.44 -6.38 9.37
N TYR A 122 3.50 -5.55 8.96
CA TYR A 122 3.73 -4.23 8.40
C TYR A 122 3.12 -3.18 9.32
N ARG A 123 3.93 -2.18 9.69
CA ARG A 123 3.47 -1.05 10.50
C ARG A 123 3.02 0.09 9.62
N ILE A 124 1.89 0.68 9.95
CA ILE A 124 1.33 1.81 9.23
C ILE A 124 1.33 3.04 10.13
N HIS A 125 1.91 4.12 9.62
CA HIS A 125 1.87 5.45 10.22
C HIS A 125 0.96 6.32 9.38
N ALA A 126 -0.18 6.68 9.91
CA ALA A 126 -1.13 7.54 9.24
C ALA A 126 -1.00 8.98 9.77
N MET A 127 -1.20 9.94 8.88
CA MET A 127 -0.96 11.36 9.16
C MET A 127 -2.09 12.21 8.60
N VAL A 128 -2.41 13.29 9.30
CA VAL A 128 -3.27 14.38 8.82
C VAL A 128 -2.39 15.55 8.44
N MET A 129 -2.54 16.04 7.20
CA MET A 129 -1.62 16.97 6.54
C MET A 129 -1.95 18.44 6.88
N THR A 130 -1.83 18.80 8.14
CA THR A 130 -2.18 20.14 8.65
C THR A 130 -0.97 21.06 8.80
N LYS A 131 -1.22 22.35 9.07
CA LYS A 131 -0.22 23.34 9.50
C LYS A 131 -0.51 23.77 10.95
N PRO A 132 0.49 24.18 11.73
CA PRO A 132 1.90 24.37 11.38
C PRO A 132 2.71 23.05 11.28
N ARG A 133 2.15 21.92 11.69
CA ARG A 133 2.77 20.58 11.60
C ARG A 133 1.73 19.52 11.27
N HIS A 134 2.19 18.44 10.66
CA HIS A 134 1.35 17.27 10.43
C HIS A 134 1.03 16.58 11.76
N LEU A 135 -0.20 16.09 11.86
CA LEU A 135 -0.65 15.35 13.04
C LEU A 135 -0.54 13.86 12.75
N VAL A 136 0.19 13.16 13.60
CA VAL A 136 0.41 11.71 13.44
C VAL A 136 -0.55 10.95 14.35
N SER A 137 -1.17 9.89 13.80
CA SER A 137 -2.01 8.98 14.59
C SER A 137 -1.15 8.03 15.45
N ASN A 138 -1.82 7.19 16.21
CA ASN A 138 -1.18 5.97 16.72
C ASN A 138 -0.67 5.11 15.55
N THR A 139 0.41 4.38 15.80
CA THR A 139 0.88 3.33 14.88
C THR A 139 0.03 2.08 15.07
N PHE A 140 -0.34 1.45 13.97
CA PHE A 140 -0.98 0.13 13.97
C PHE A 140 -0.28 -0.82 13.01
N SER A 141 -0.58 -2.11 13.13
CA SER A 141 0.03 -3.13 12.28
C SER A 141 -1.02 -3.90 11.49
N ILE A 142 -0.64 -4.30 10.29
CA ILE A 142 -1.39 -5.25 9.46
C ILE A 142 -0.47 -6.44 9.22
N ARG A 143 -0.99 -7.65 9.45
CA ARG A 143 -0.31 -8.88 9.13
C ARG A 143 -0.74 -9.36 7.74
N LEU A 144 0.22 -9.51 6.85
CA LEU A 144 0.01 -10.18 5.58
C LEU A 144 0.18 -11.69 5.80
N LEU A 145 -0.89 -12.43 5.62
CA LEU A 145 -0.90 -13.89 5.66
C LEU A 145 -0.43 -14.44 4.31
N PRO A 146 0.09 -15.65 4.26
CA PRO A 146 0.35 -16.31 2.99
C PRO A 146 -0.97 -16.44 2.21
N PRO A 147 -0.94 -16.33 0.89
CA PRO A 147 -2.13 -16.54 0.09
C PRO A 147 -2.68 -17.96 0.31
N GLU A 148 -4.00 -18.06 0.46
CA GLU A 148 -4.64 -19.36 0.49
C GLU A 148 -4.37 -20.11 -0.79
N VAL A 149 -3.76 -21.27 -0.67
CA VAL A 149 -3.41 -22.11 -1.78
C VAL A 149 -4.27 -23.33 -1.74
N LYS A 150 -5.04 -23.54 -2.78
CA LYS A 150 -5.91 -24.72 -2.90
C LYS A 150 -5.11 -26.03 -2.86
N LYS A 151 -3.83 -26.03 -3.27
CA LYS A 151 -2.92 -27.16 -3.21
C LYS A 151 -1.48 -26.68 -3.33
N THR A 152 -0.63 -27.12 -2.38
CA THR A 152 0.82 -26.91 -2.48
C THR A 152 1.44 -28.11 -3.22
N GLU A 153 2.12 -27.86 -4.31
CA GLU A 153 2.87 -28.88 -5.01
C GLU A 153 4.25 -29.04 -4.35
N VAL A 154 4.61 -30.28 -4.01
CA VAL A 154 5.92 -30.60 -3.43
C VAL A 154 6.83 -31.12 -4.53
N ILE A 155 7.94 -30.44 -4.76
CA ILE A 155 8.95 -30.82 -5.76
C ILE A 155 10.24 -31.19 -5.02
N GLN A 156 10.73 -32.40 -5.20
CA GLN A 156 11.99 -32.87 -4.65
C GLN A 156 13.08 -32.74 -5.70
N VAL A 157 14.19 -32.11 -5.36
CA VAL A 157 15.30 -31.84 -6.28
C VAL A 157 16.64 -32.11 -5.60
N GLY A 158 17.60 -32.57 -6.37
CA GLY A 158 18.98 -32.72 -5.90
C GLY A 158 19.70 -31.37 -5.78
N LEU A 159 20.66 -31.27 -4.87
CA LEU A 159 21.53 -30.10 -4.77
C LEU A 159 22.26 -29.86 -6.10
N ASN A 160 22.37 -28.61 -6.52
CA ASN A 160 22.93 -28.14 -7.79
C ASN A 160 22.17 -28.58 -9.05
N SER A 161 21.03 -29.26 -8.90
CA SER A 161 20.17 -29.64 -10.02
C SER A 161 19.30 -28.47 -10.49
N PHE A 162 18.87 -28.59 -11.74
CA PHE A 162 17.84 -27.73 -12.31
C PHE A 162 16.48 -28.42 -12.23
N PHE A 163 15.42 -27.63 -12.08
CA PHE A 163 14.04 -28.08 -12.17
C PHE A 163 13.19 -27.01 -12.86
N GLU A 164 12.12 -27.47 -13.48
CA GLU A 164 11.25 -26.63 -14.28
C GLU A 164 9.86 -26.56 -13.65
N ILE A 165 9.22 -25.38 -13.74
CA ILE A 165 7.82 -25.17 -13.41
C ILE A 165 7.14 -24.63 -14.67
N GLU A 166 6.19 -25.40 -15.17
CA GLU A 166 5.38 -24.99 -16.31
C GLU A 166 4.13 -24.25 -15.83
N LEU A 167 3.90 -23.09 -16.41
CA LEU A 167 2.75 -22.23 -16.14
C LEU A 167 1.98 -21.99 -17.43
N PRO A 168 0.65 -21.99 -17.41
CA PRO A 168 -0.12 -21.65 -18.59
C PRO A 168 0.17 -20.20 -19.00
N ARG A 169 0.26 -19.98 -20.30
CA ARG A 169 0.29 -18.64 -20.87
C ARG A 169 -1.12 -18.28 -21.28
N PHE A 170 -1.64 -17.22 -20.69
CA PHE A 170 -2.96 -16.72 -21.02
C PHE A 170 -2.84 -15.79 -22.25
N ALA A 171 -2.93 -16.36 -23.45
CA ALA A 171 -2.98 -15.59 -24.68
C ALA A 171 -4.36 -14.94 -24.83
N GLY A 172 -4.43 -13.64 -24.75
CA GLY A 172 -5.65 -12.85 -24.90
C GLY A 172 -5.33 -11.37 -25.14
N ILE A 173 -6.36 -10.54 -25.33
CA ILE A 173 -6.23 -9.10 -25.62
C ILE A 173 -5.38 -8.35 -24.59
N GLN A 174 -5.15 -8.95 -23.42
CA GLN A 174 -4.22 -8.47 -22.39
C GLN A 174 -3.47 -9.67 -21.79
N GLU A 175 -2.17 -9.69 -22.00
CA GLU A 175 -1.29 -10.74 -21.48
C GLU A 175 -1.28 -10.73 -19.95
N LEU A 176 -1.46 -11.91 -19.34
CA LEU A 176 -1.28 -12.08 -17.90
C LEU A 176 0.18 -12.41 -17.64
N ASP A 177 0.81 -11.66 -16.74
CA ASP A 177 2.17 -11.92 -16.29
C ASP A 177 2.17 -12.71 -14.98
N TRP A 178 3.05 -13.71 -14.91
CA TRP A 178 3.30 -14.44 -13.68
C TRP A 178 4.29 -13.69 -12.81
N GLN A 179 3.90 -13.47 -11.57
CA GLN A 179 4.75 -12.89 -10.54
C GLN A 179 5.11 -13.92 -9.48
N ILE A 180 6.36 -13.88 -9.03
CA ILE A 180 6.90 -14.80 -8.04
C ILE A 180 6.96 -14.07 -6.71
N MET A 181 6.40 -14.69 -5.67
CA MET A 181 6.52 -14.24 -4.30
C MET A 181 7.21 -15.34 -3.49
N TYR A 182 8.40 -15.05 -2.98
CA TYR A 182 9.15 -15.94 -2.11
C TYR A 182 8.73 -15.74 -0.66
N GLU A 183 8.62 -16.85 0.09
CA GLU A 183 8.69 -16.78 1.53
C GLU A 183 10.14 -16.47 1.90
N TYR A 184 10.42 -15.21 2.20
CA TYR A 184 11.73 -14.69 2.64
C TYR A 184 12.94 -15.04 1.76
N ASN A 185 13.81 -14.05 1.56
CA ASN A 185 15.20 -14.03 1.05
C ASN A 185 15.94 -15.39 1.08
N ASP A 186 15.27 -16.42 0.59
CA ASP A 186 15.78 -17.76 0.61
C ASP A 186 16.62 -18.01 -0.65
N ASN A 187 17.92 -17.97 -0.50
CA ASN A 187 18.85 -18.24 -1.59
C ASN A 187 19.08 -19.74 -1.85
N ARG A 188 18.18 -20.64 -1.35
CA ARG A 188 18.24 -22.08 -1.63
C ARG A 188 17.92 -22.42 -3.06
N ILE A 189 17.07 -21.62 -3.69
CA ILE A 189 16.82 -21.72 -5.14
C ILE A 189 17.05 -20.36 -5.80
N ALA A 190 17.35 -20.36 -7.07
CA ALA A 190 17.38 -19.13 -7.88
C ALA A 190 16.78 -19.40 -9.25
N ILE A 191 16.10 -18.41 -9.80
CA ILE A 191 15.70 -18.42 -11.20
C ILE A 191 16.97 -18.46 -12.03
N HIS A 192 17.05 -19.43 -12.94
CA HIS A 192 18.16 -19.59 -13.87
C HIS A 192 17.80 -19.09 -15.26
N ASP A 193 16.58 -19.40 -15.70
CA ASP A 193 16.12 -19.05 -17.06
C ASP A 193 14.58 -18.94 -17.08
N LEU A 194 14.08 -18.27 -18.11
CA LEU A 194 12.66 -18.07 -18.40
C LEU A 194 12.42 -18.33 -19.88
N ARG A 195 11.69 -19.39 -20.23
CA ARG A 195 11.35 -19.71 -21.61
C ARG A 195 9.88 -19.44 -21.89
N LYS A 196 9.61 -18.61 -22.90
CA LYS A 196 8.26 -18.30 -23.35
C LYS A 196 7.91 -19.15 -24.57
N HIS A 197 6.89 -19.97 -24.45
CA HIS A 197 6.27 -20.73 -25.55
C HIS A 197 4.92 -20.10 -25.91
N ALA A 198 4.30 -20.57 -27.00
CA ALA A 198 3.03 -20.03 -27.45
C ALA A 198 1.91 -20.22 -26.41
N ASP A 199 1.90 -21.35 -25.71
CA ASP A 199 0.85 -21.79 -24.79
C ASP A 199 1.29 -21.85 -23.32
N LYS A 200 2.60 -21.79 -23.05
CA LYS A 200 3.15 -21.91 -21.70
C LYS A 200 4.37 -21.05 -21.46
N LEU A 201 4.59 -20.77 -20.18
CA LEU A 201 5.79 -20.17 -19.64
C LEU A 201 6.52 -21.25 -18.84
N VAL A 202 7.82 -21.40 -19.04
CA VAL A 202 8.65 -22.35 -18.30
C VAL A 202 9.66 -21.57 -17.46
N LEU A 203 9.52 -21.65 -16.15
CA LEU A 203 10.48 -21.12 -15.19
C LEU A 203 11.49 -22.19 -14.85
N ILE A 204 12.77 -21.95 -15.10
CA ILE A 204 13.87 -22.85 -14.77
C ILE A 204 14.57 -22.34 -13.54
N PHE A 205 14.60 -23.16 -12.51
CA PHE A 205 15.27 -22.88 -11.25
C PHE A 205 16.51 -23.74 -11.06
N LYS A 206 17.48 -23.21 -10.33
CA LYS A 206 18.65 -23.95 -9.84
C LYS A 206 18.57 -24.12 -8.33
N ALA A 207 18.68 -25.35 -7.83
CA ALA A 207 18.82 -25.64 -6.42
C ALA A 207 20.27 -25.35 -5.96
N LYS A 208 20.45 -24.49 -4.95
CA LYS A 208 21.76 -23.98 -4.51
C LYS A 208 22.16 -24.44 -3.12
N ARG A 209 21.20 -24.75 -2.26
CA ARG A 209 21.44 -25.19 -0.89
C ARG A 209 20.40 -26.19 -0.45
N THR A 210 20.78 -27.12 0.40
CA THR A 210 19.85 -28.12 0.97
C THR A 210 18.82 -27.47 1.90
N GLY A 211 17.68 -28.13 2.07
CA GLY A 211 16.56 -27.70 2.90
C GLY A 211 15.28 -27.51 2.07
N HIS A 212 14.32 -26.79 2.62
CA HIS A 212 13.06 -26.53 1.93
C HIS A 212 12.83 -25.01 1.74
N VAL A 213 12.18 -24.65 0.67
CA VAL A 213 11.71 -23.29 0.38
C VAL A 213 10.28 -23.34 -0.14
N ASN A 214 9.46 -22.45 0.37
CA ASN A 214 8.12 -22.25 -0.16
C ASN A 214 8.09 -20.97 -1.00
N PHE A 215 7.37 -20.99 -2.10
CA PHE A 215 7.08 -19.81 -2.89
C PHE A 215 5.74 -19.91 -3.60
N HIS A 216 5.23 -18.76 -4.01
CA HIS A 216 3.93 -18.65 -4.64
C HIS A 216 4.06 -17.94 -5.99
N LEU A 217 3.28 -18.39 -6.95
CA LEU A 217 3.17 -17.81 -8.28
C LEU A 217 1.76 -17.28 -8.48
N PHE A 218 1.67 -16.10 -9.07
CA PHE A 218 0.40 -15.41 -9.32
C PHE A 218 0.34 -14.98 -10.78
N ALA A 219 -0.74 -15.32 -11.46
CA ALA A 219 -1.05 -14.78 -12.78
C ALA A 219 -1.95 -13.54 -12.64
N ARG A 220 -1.49 -12.40 -13.16
CA ARG A 220 -2.28 -11.16 -13.17
C ARG A 220 -1.94 -10.28 -14.38
N ARG A 221 -2.84 -9.36 -14.68
CA ARG A 221 -2.56 -8.24 -15.61
C ARG A 221 -1.94 -7.08 -14.85
N ASP A 222 -1.09 -6.29 -15.51
CA ASP A 222 -0.47 -5.10 -14.89
C ASP A 222 -1.48 -4.07 -14.39
N THR A 223 -2.64 -3.98 -15.04
CA THR A 223 -3.72 -3.06 -14.69
C THR A 223 -4.74 -3.63 -13.69
N MET A 224 -4.65 -4.93 -13.36
CA MET A 224 -5.59 -5.58 -12.45
C MET A 224 -5.21 -5.34 -11.00
N LYS A 225 -6.21 -5.15 -10.16
CA LYS A 225 -6.04 -5.27 -8.71
C LYS A 225 -5.59 -6.69 -8.40
N PHE A 226 -4.76 -6.86 -7.38
CA PHE A 226 -4.22 -8.17 -7.01
C PHE A 226 -5.32 -9.19 -6.64
N GLU A 227 -6.44 -8.73 -6.08
CA GLU A 227 -7.64 -9.51 -5.76
C GLU A 227 -8.23 -10.23 -6.97
N GLU A 228 -7.97 -9.70 -8.16
CA GLU A 228 -8.46 -10.21 -9.44
C GLU A 228 -7.47 -11.20 -10.10
N SER A 229 -6.44 -11.67 -9.36
CA SER A 229 -5.51 -12.67 -9.90
C SER A 229 -6.30 -13.93 -10.29
N THR A 230 -6.19 -14.33 -11.55
CA THR A 230 -6.99 -15.41 -12.13
C THR A 230 -6.48 -16.78 -11.72
N GLU A 231 -5.20 -16.91 -11.36
CA GLU A 231 -4.59 -18.17 -10.94
C GLU A 231 -3.51 -17.95 -9.88
N ARG A 232 -3.47 -18.85 -8.90
CA ARG A 232 -2.47 -18.88 -7.83
C ARG A 232 -1.95 -20.30 -7.69
N ARG A 233 -0.62 -20.45 -7.60
CA ARG A 233 0.04 -21.74 -7.39
C ARG A 233 1.05 -21.61 -6.27
N SER A 234 1.14 -22.64 -5.45
CA SER A 234 2.16 -22.74 -4.40
C SER A 234 3.00 -23.96 -4.58
N TYR A 235 4.26 -23.78 -4.27
CA TYR A 235 5.28 -24.80 -4.41
C TYR A 235 6.09 -24.86 -3.12
N ARG A 236 6.35 -26.09 -2.69
CA ARG A 236 7.34 -26.42 -1.68
C ARG A 236 8.46 -27.21 -2.36
N ILE A 237 9.63 -26.63 -2.40
CA ILE A 237 10.82 -27.27 -2.99
C ILE A 237 11.63 -27.88 -1.86
N GLU A 238 11.90 -29.17 -1.93
CA GLU A 238 12.75 -29.91 -1.00
C GLU A 238 14.06 -30.26 -1.71
N VAL A 239 15.14 -29.56 -1.33
CA VAL A 239 16.48 -29.78 -1.90
C VAL A 239 17.21 -30.77 -0.98
N LYS A 240 17.57 -31.92 -1.56
CA LYS A 240 18.29 -33.01 -0.88
C LYS A 240 19.75 -33.07 -1.25
#